data_6960ddac1db65478369fdab6658e0a66
#
_entry.id   6960ddac1db65478369fdab6658e0a66
#
_cell.length_a   1.000
_cell.length_b   1.000
_cell.length_c   1.000
_cell.angle_alpha   90.00
_cell.angle_beta   90.00
_cell.angle_gamma   90.00
#
_symmetry.space_group_name_H-M   'P 1'
#
loop_
_entity.id
_entity.type
_entity.pdbx_description
1 polymer ?
#
loop_
_entity_poly.entity_id
_entity_poly.type
_entity_poly.pdbx_seq_one_letter_code
_entity_poly.pdbx_strand_id
1 'polypeptide(L)'
;MLLLPAVVAGKEPTLRKVRLGDVTTVEGVRDNLLIGYGLVVGLNGTGDRQQTVFSVQTLSNLLQKMGVQFTASAVVVKNVAAVFVTGTLPPFARPGTALDVTVSSIGDAKSLEGGTLLFTTLHGPDGQIYATAQGPLVNGGYSAGGRGNSVQMNHPTTARLPGGGIVERDAAIDLSHLNQLSLLLRDPDFQTATEAAAVIEAELGKGSARAVDSRRIDILLPTHSPEVVSGVLAKVENLVVAVRPQAKVIVNERTGTIVMGQEVSLGACSILHGNLSVVVTTEFKVSQPLPYSQGQTQVVPQTTVKATESPAHRIELREGASVDDLINGLQAIGATPRDIVAILEAVRAAGALQAELEII
;
A
#
# COMPACT_ATOMS: atom_id res chain seq x y z
N MET A 1 -22.84 -17.76 -49.36
CA MET A 1 -23.55 -17.20 -48.18
C MET A 1 -22.61 -17.38 -46.99
N LEU A 2 -21.81 -16.36 -46.69
CA LEU A 2 -20.82 -16.39 -45.61
C LEU A 2 -21.52 -16.23 -44.26
N LEU A 3 -21.39 -17.22 -43.39
CA LEU A 3 -21.78 -17.13 -42.01
C LEU A 3 -20.66 -16.37 -41.23
N LEU A 4 -20.96 -15.19 -40.75
CA LEU A 4 -20.16 -14.49 -39.75
C LEU A 4 -20.33 -15.20 -38.38
N PRO A 5 -19.24 -15.44 -37.63
CA PRO A 5 -19.37 -15.98 -36.30
C PRO A 5 -20.01 -14.95 -35.35
N ALA A 6 -21.02 -15.38 -34.60
CA ALA A 6 -21.61 -14.58 -33.55
C ALA A 6 -20.54 -14.33 -32.45
N VAL A 7 -20.14 -13.09 -32.30
CA VAL A 7 -19.31 -12.63 -31.17
C VAL A 7 -20.15 -12.76 -29.91
N VAL A 8 -19.72 -13.64 -29.01
CA VAL A 8 -20.26 -13.71 -27.64
C VAL A 8 -19.96 -12.35 -26.99
N ALA A 9 -21.00 -11.54 -26.80
CA ALA A 9 -20.90 -10.29 -26.06
C ALA A 9 -20.57 -10.62 -24.59
N GLY A 10 -19.29 -10.61 -24.25
CA GLY A 10 -18.86 -10.56 -22.86
C GLY A 10 -19.49 -9.32 -22.21
N LYS A 11 -20.00 -9.47 -21.01
CA LYS A 11 -20.58 -8.36 -20.21
C LYS A 11 -19.50 -7.26 -20.13
N GLU A 12 -19.75 -6.11 -20.73
CA GLU A 12 -18.81 -5.00 -20.69
C GLU A 12 -18.53 -4.63 -19.22
N PRO A 13 -17.27 -4.44 -18.84
CA PRO A 13 -16.94 -4.02 -17.48
C PRO A 13 -17.63 -2.70 -17.17
N THR A 14 -18.36 -2.66 -16.08
CA THR A 14 -19.09 -1.45 -15.65
C THR A 14 -18.09 -0.36 -15.30
N LEU A 15 -18.05 0.71 -16.10
CA LEU A 15 -17.24 1.90 -15.84
C LEU A 15 -17.71 2.56 -14.56
N ARG A 16 -16.79 2.82 -13.65
CA ARG A 16 -17.04 3.55 -12.40
C ARG A 16 -16.67 5.02 -12.59
N LYS A 17 -17.60 5.90 -12.29
CA LYS A 17 -17.35 7.34 -12.27
C LYS A 17 -16.68 7.71 -10.94
N VAL A 18 -15.48 8.30 -11.01
CA VAL A 18 -14.68 8.71 -9.85
C VAL A 18 -14.15 10.11 -10.08
N ARG A 19 -13.83 10.83 -8.99
CA ARG A 19 -13.17 12.13 -9.10
C ARG A 19 -11.72 11.92 -9.51
N LEU A 20 -11.20 12.81 -10.33
CA LEU A 20 -9.81 12.73 -10.80
C LEU A 20 -8.81 12.78 -9.62
N GLY A 21 -9.05 13.60 -8.61
CA GLY A 21 -8.23 13.67 -7.40
C GLY A 21 -8.17 12.37 -6.58
N ASP A 22 -9.19 11.49 -6.70
CA ASP A 22 -9.20 10.20 -5.98
C ASP A 22 -8.28 9.17 -6.64
N VAL A 23 -8.01 9.31 -7.95
CA VAL A 23 -7.24 8.35 -8.76
C VAL A 23 -5.91 8.90 -9.26
N THR A 24 -5.60 10.17 -8.98
CA THR A 24 -4.34 10.81 -9.37
C THR A 24 -3.57 11.34 -8.16
N THR A 25 -2.30 11.64 -8.40
CA THR A 25 -1.43 12.42 -7.52
C THR A 25 -0.69 13.44 -8.37
N VAL A 26 -0.27 14.55 -7.78
CA VAL A 26 0.54 15.54 -8.47
C VAL A 26 2.01 15.10 -8.48
N GLU A 27 2.66 15.13 -9.64
CA GLU A 27 4.08 14.76 -9.74
C GLU A 27 4.94 15.63 -8.82
N GLY A 28 5.82 14.95 -8.04
CA GLY A 28 6.70 15.61 -7.07
C GLY A 28 6.03 15.97 -5.75
N VAL A 29 4.72 15.90 -5.62
CA VAL A 29 3.99 16.05 -4.35
C VAL A 29 3.94 14.69 -3.67
N ARG A 30 4.85 14.46 -2.73
CA ARG A 30 5.01 13.18 -2.02
C ARG A 30 5.48 13.39 -0.60
N ASP A 31 5.23 12.42 0.22
CA ASP A 31 5.87 12.30 1.53
C ASP A 31 7.39 12.14 1.39
N ASN A 32 8.14 12.84 2.22
CA ASN A 32 9.59 12.71 2.27
C ASN A 32 9.99 12.06 3.60
N LEU A 33 10.75 10.97 3.50
CA LEU A 33 11.23 10.26 4.68
C LEU A 33 12.42 10.99 5.26
N LEU A 34 12.37 11.20 6.58
CA LEU A 34 13.44 11.84 7.34
C LEU A 34 14.05 10.83 8.30
N ILE A 35 15.36 10.94 8.50
CA ILE A 35 16.11 10.14 9.45
C ILE A 35 17.04 11.02 10.28
N GLY A 36 17.18 10.70 11.56
CA GLY A 36 18.10 11.36 12.47
C GLY A 36 18.73 10.36 13.43
N TYR A 37 19.85 10.76 13.99
CA TYR A 37 20.53 10.04 15.05
C TYR A 37 20.45 10.87 16.33
N GLY A 38 19.97 10.26 17.41
CA GLY A 38 19.74 10.96 18.66
C GLY A 38 20.09 10.14 19.91
N LEU A 39 19.86 10.77 21.05
CA LEU A 39 19.98 10.13 22.35
C LEU A 39 18.68 10.24 23.14
N VAL A 40 18.29 9.15 23.75
CA VAL A 40 17.21 9.10 24.74
C VAL A 40 17.84 9.05 26.12
N VAL A 41 17.36 9.89 27.02
CA VAL A 41 17.82 9.98 28.42
C VAL A 41 16.68 9.73 29.39
N GLY A 42 17.02 9.53 30.68
CA GLY A 42 16.01 9.33 31.72
C GLY A 42 15.50 7.90 31.85
N LEU A 43 16.16 6.95 31.18
CA LEU A 43 15.83 5.53 31.27
C LEU A 43 16.20 4.98 32.67
N ASN A 44 15.34 4.14 33.23
CA ASN A 44 15.56 3.57 34.56
C ASN A 44 16.38 2.25 34.49
N GLY A 45 17.67 2.37 34.12
CA GLY A 45 18.59 1.21 34.00
C GLY A 45 18.32 0.33 32.80
N THR A 46 17.42 0.73 31.87
CA THR A 46 17.06 -0.03 30.67
C THR A 46 17.79 0.45 29.42
N GLY A 47 18.63 1.48 29.53
CA GLY A 47 19.43 2.03 28.44
C GLY A 47 20.59 1.13 28.02
N ASP A 48 21.46 1.67 27.17
CA ASP A 48 22.63 0.99 26.63
C ASP A 48 23.62 0.61 27.75
N ARG A 49 24.41 -0.44 27.48
CA ARG A 49 25.45 -0.90 28.39
C ARG A 49 26.80 -0.30 28.00
N GLN A 50 27.83 -0.52 28.86
CA GLN A 50 29.18 0.01 28.65
C GLN A 50 29.85 -0.40 27.33
N GLN A 51 29.38 -1.46 26.68
CA GLN A 51 29.95 -1.94 25.43
C GLN A 51 29.50 -1.11 24.19
N THR A 52 28.56 -0.20 24.34
CA THR A 52 28.03 0.65 23.26
C THR A 52 28.82 1.95 23.18
N VAL A 53 29.98 1.93 22.51
CA VAL A 53 30.94 3.05 22.44
C VAL A 53 30.32 4.31 21.86
N PHE A 54 29.42 4.20 20.90
CA PHE A 54 28.83 5.36 20.24
C PHE A 54 27.86 6.17 21.12
N SER A 55 27.13 5.56 22.05
CA SER A 55 26.27 6.27 23.00
C SER A 55 27.08 7.18 23.91
N VAL A 56 28.23 6.66 24.41
CA VAL A 56 29.17 7.42 25.24
C VAL A 56 29.81 8.57 24.47
N GLN A 57 30.24 8.31 23.23
CA GLN A 57 30.86 9.32 22.38
C GLN A 57 29.90 10.46 22.02
N THR A 58 28.65 10.12 21.68
CA THR A 58 27.64 11.13 21.33
C THR A 58 27.24 11.97 22.51
N LEU A 59 27.09 11.35 23.69
CA LEU A 59 26.83 12.08 24.94
C LEU A 59 28.00 13.01 25.27
N SER A 60 29.24 12.53 25.13
CA SER A 60 30.46 13.32 25.34
C SER A 60 30.49 14.55 24.43
N ASN A 61 30.24 14.36 23.13
CA ASN A 61 30.22 15.43 22.15
C ASN A 61 29.12 16.48 22.45
N LEU A 62 27.95 16.01 22.90
CA LEU A 62 26.84 16.89 23.26
C LEU A 62 27.19 17.75 24.50
N LEU A 63 27.74 17.13 25.56
CA LEU A 63 28.11 17.84 26.77
C LEU A 63 29.28 18.77 26.54
N GLN A 64 30.25 18.44 25.71
CA GLN A 64 31.31 19.37 25.30
C GLN A 64 30.77 20.61 24.57
N LYS A 65 29.79 20.43 23.68
CA LYS A 65 29.11 21.56 23.03
C LYS A 65 28.39 22.46 24.04
N MET A 66 27.94 21.90 25.16
CA MET A 66 27.33 22.63 26.27
C MET A 66 28.33 23.23 27.27
N GLY A 67 29.65 23.09 27.01
CA GLY A 67 30.72 23.61 27.86
C GLY A 67 31.11 22.71 29.04
N VAL A 68 30.59 21.47 29.08
CA VAL A 68 30.92 20.50 30.14
C VAL A 68 32.06 19.62 29.68
N GLN A 69 33.20 19.69 30.34
CA GLN A 69 34.36 18.79 30.05
C GLN A 69 34.36 17.62 31.03
N PHE A 70 34.35 16.40 30.48
CA PHE A 70 34.52 15.16 31.25
C PHE A 70 35.23 14.12 30.46
N THR A 71 35.76 13.11 31.13
CA THR A 71 36.49 11.98 30.51
C THR A 71 35.50 10.86 30.17
N ALA A 72 35.38 10.49 28.90
CA ALA A 72 34.44 9.46 28.41
C ALA A 72 34.53 8.10 29.19
N SER A 73 35.68 7.77 29.74
CA SER A 73 35.90 6.53 30.55
C SER A 73 35.19 6.52 31.91
N ALA A 74 34.70 7.68 32.38
CA ALA A 74 34.02 7.81 33.67
C ALA A 74 32.49 7.68 33.59
N VAL A 75 31.93 7.58 32.41
CA VAL A 75 30.46 7.62 32.20
C VAL A 75 29.88 6.23 32.11
N VAL A 76 28.98 5.92 33.00
CA VAL A 76 28.16 4.70 32.97
C VAL A 76 26.79 5.03 32.41
N VAL A 77 26.53 4.67 31.16
CA VAL A 77 25.33 5.08 30.41
C VAL A 77 24.16 4.10 30.57
N LYS A 78 23.81 3.66 31.77
CA LYS A 78 22.66 2.77 31.99
C LYS A 78 21.30 3.44 31.76
N ASN A 79 21.24 4.76 31.79
CA ASN A 79 20.03 5.57 31.68
C ASN A 79 19.95 6.32 30.35
N VAL A 80 20.81 5.98 29.39
CA VAL A 80 20.88 6.61 28.07
C VAL A 80 20.85 5.53 27.01
N ALA A 81 20.20 5.78 25.90
CA ALA A 81 20.20 4.92 24.72
C ALA A 81 20.46 5.73 23.46
N ALA A 82 21.30 5.20 22.57
CA ALA A 82 21.45 5.70 21.23
C ALA A 82 20.28 5.22 20.36
N VAL A 83 19.71 6.15 19.58
CA VAL A 83 18.50 5.87 18.82
C VAL A 83 18.58 6.41 17.40
N PHE A 84 17.92 5.72 16.46
CA PHE A 84 17.45 6.31 15.21
C PHE A 84 16.08 6.92 15.43
N VAL A 85 15.91 8.10 14.85
CA VAL A 85 14.66 8.84 14.83
C VAL A 85 14.21 8.94 13.39
N THR A 86 13.04 8.44 13.09
CA THR A 86 12.43 8.51 11.75
C THR A 86 11.15 9.31 11.78
N GLY A 87 10.92 10.08 10.74
CA GLY A 87 9.71 10.86 10.57
C GLY A 87 9.31 10.95 9.10
N THR A 88 8.07 11.27 8.86
CA THR A 88 7.56 11.52 7.50
C THR A 88 7.19 12.99 7.40
N LEU A 89 7.85 13.69 6.50
CA LEU A 89 7.53 15.08 6.17
C LEU A 89 6.44 15.08 5.10
N PRO A 90 5.21 15.46 5.45
CA PRO A 90 4.13 15.52 4.47
C PRO A 90 4.38 16.61 3.42
N PRO A 91 3.81 16.48 2.23
CA PRO A 91 3.92 17.50 1.20
C PRO A 91 3.34 18.82 1.70
N PHE A 92 3.96 19.92 1.30
CA PHE A 92 3.58 21.29 1.68
C PHE A 92 3.63 21.59 3.19
N ALA A 93 4.26 20.76 4.00
CA ALA A 93 4.53 21.11 5.39
C ALA A 93 5.38 22.37 5.46
N ARG A 94 4.98 23.33 6.30
CA ARG A 94 5.68 24.61 6.48
C ARG A 94 6.52 24.58 7.75
N PRO A 95 7.59 25.40 7.82
CA PRO A 95 8.35 25.58 9.05
C PRO A 95 7.42 25.89 10.24
N GLY A 96 7.66 25.21 11.37
CA GLY A 96 6.80 25.25 12.55
C GLY A 96 5.68 24.20 12.59
N THR A 97 5.45 23.42 11.52
CA THR A 97 4.48 22.32 11.54
C THR A 97 5.00 21.19 12.43
N ALA A 98 4.13 20.65 13.29
CA ALA A 98 4.45 19.51 14.14
C ALA A 98 4.43 18.21 13.32
N LEU A 99 5.36 17.29 13.64
CA LEU A 99 5.48 15.96 13.04
C LEU A 99 5.48 14.91 14.15
N ASP A 100 4.88 13.77 13.84
CA ASP A 100 5.06 12.56 14.62
C ASP A 100 6.38 11.88 14.22
N VAL A 101 7.16 11.46 15.19
CA VAL A 101 8.38 10.73 14.93
C VAL A 101 8.40 9.40 15.68
N THR A 102 9.09 8.43 15.08
CA THR A 102 9.34 7.12 15.68
C THR A 102 10.80 7.04 16.10
N VAL A 103 11.02 6.57 17.32
CA VAL A 103 12.35 6.47 17.94
C VAL A 103 12.64 5.00 18.17
N SER A 104 13.74 4.49 17.63
CA SER A 104 14.14 3.08 17.73
C SER A 104 15.57 2.96 18.25
N SER A 105 15.79 2.10 19.25
CA SER A 105 17.12 1.87 19.80
C SER A 105 18.05 1.23 18.77
N ILE A 106 19.28 1.73 18.70
CA ILE A 106 20.36 1.17 17.86
C ILE A 106 21.26 0.25 18.67
N GLY A 107 21.38 0.55 19.97
CA GLY A 107 22.25 -0.16 20.87
C GLY A 107 21.60 -1.41 21.50
N ASP A 108 22.03 -1.73 22.70
CA ASP A 108 21.56 -2.87 23.47
C ASP A 108 20.57 -2.46 24.59
N ALA A 109 19.93 -1.32 24.45
CA ALA A 109 18.88 -0.87 25.36
C ALA A 109 17.71 -1.86 25.37
N LYS A 110 17.24 -2.17 26.59
CA LYS A 110 16.16 -3.14 26.79
C LYS A 110 14.77 -2.50 26.64
N SER A 111 14.64 -1.22 26.93
CA SER A 111 13.40 -0.45 26.85
C SER A 111 13.68 1.04 26.75
N LEU A 112 12.87 1.75 25.99
CA LEU A 112 12.86 3.21 25.90
C LEU A 112 11.75 3.85 26.77
N GLU A 113 11.07 3.04 27.59
CA GLU A 113 9.95 3.47 28.42
C GLU A 113 10.40 4.57 29.43
N GLY A 114 9.59 5.64 29.53
CA GLY A 114 9.85 6.77 30.41
C GLY A 114 10.99 7.67 29.95
N GLY A 115 11.64 7.37 28.82
CA GLY A 115 12.73 8.15 28.27
C GLY A 115 12.28 9.44 27.60
N THR A 116 13.22 10.39 27.49
CA THR A 116 13.06 11.64 26.78
C THR A 116 14.10 11.72 25.66
N LEU A 117 13.65 11.96 24.42
CA LEU A 117 14.52 12.23 23.29
C LEU A 117 15.14 13.62 23.45
N LEU A 118 16.46 13.69 23.41
CA LEU A 118 17.20 14.95 23.35
C LEU A 118 17.09 15.54 21.94
N PHE A 119 17.40 16.87 21.86
CA PHE A 119 17.38 17.59 20.59
C PHE A 119 18.11 16.83 19.49
N THR A 120 17.38 16.47 18.44
CA THR A 120 17.84 15.63 17.33
C THR A 120 17.44 16.27 16.02
N THR A 121 18.39 16.39 15.09
CA THR A 121 18.12 16.86 13.72
C THR A 121 17.71 15.70 12.84
N LEU A 122 16.69 15.91 12.01
CA LEU A 122 16.20 14.95 11.02
C LEU A 122 16.59 15.41 9.62
N HIS A 123 17.24 14.50 8.89
CA HIS A 123 17.81 14.77 7.59
C HIS A 123 17.01 14.07 6.50
N GLY A 124 16.89 14.72 5.35
CA GLY A 124 16.40 14.11 4.13
C GLY A 124 17.47 13.28 3.40
N PRO A 125 17.13 12.64 2.28
CA PRO A 125 18.08 11.87 1.45
C PRO A 125 19.24 12.68 0.88
N ASP A 126 19.06 13.99 0.77
CA ASP A 126 20.06 14.96 0.32
C ASP A 126 21.04 15.41 1.45
N GLY A 127 20.86 14.88 2.66
CA GLY A 127 21.64 15.22 3.83
C GLY A 127 21.29 16.58 4.47
N GLN A 128 20.31 17.30 3.94
CA GLN A 128 19.86 18.57 4.53
C GLN A 128 18.94 18.34 5.72
N ILE A 129 18.95 19.29 6.67
CA ILE A 129 18.07 19.26 7.84
C ILE A 129 16.70 19.82 7.43
N TYR A 130 15.64 19.01 7.62
CA TYR A 130 14.26 19.40 7.35
C TYR A 130 13.41 19.53 8.59
N ALA A 131 13.76 18.81 9.67
CA ALA A 131 13.04 18.90 10.93
C ALA A 131 13.97 18.69 12.11
N THR A 132 13.50 19.06 13.29
CA THR A 132 14.12 18.75 14.57
C THR A 132 13.13 18.01 15.44
N ALA A 133 13.60 17.18 16.36
CA ALA A 133 12.73 16.42 17.27
C ALA A 133 13.29 16.41 18.69
N GLN A 134 12.38 16.60 19.66
CA GLN A 134 12.69 16.56 21.09
C GLN A 134 11.43 16.33 21.91
N GLY A 135 11.52 15.55 22.99
CA GLY A 135 10.40 15.42 23.94
C GLY A 135 10.29 14.04 24.58
N PRO A 136 9.30 13.87 25.46
CA PRO A 136 9.05 12.62 26.16
C PRO A 136 8.52 11.56 25.22
N LEU A 137 9.02 10.33 25.36
CA LEU A 137 8.62 9.21 24.52
C LEU A 137 7.35 8.55 25.07
N VAL A 138 6.46 8.19 24.15
CA VAL A 138 5.29 7.35 24.44
C VAL A 138 5.56 5.95 23.93
N ASN A 139 5.65 4.99 24.83
CA ASN A 139 5.84 3.58 24.50
C ASN A 139 4.52 2.83 24.71
N GLY A 140 4.04 2.11 23.67
CA GLY A 140 2.86 1.26 23.76
C GLY A 140 3.12 -0.14 24.30
N GLY A 141 4.36 -0.45 24.69
CA GLY A 141 4.78 -1.73 25.22
C GLY A 141 5.37 -1.60 26.62
N TYR A 142 5.22 -2.63 27.44
CA TYR A 142 5.93 -2.75 28.72
C TYR A 142 6.74 -4.05 28.78
N SER A 143 7.83 -4.01 29.50
CA SER A 143 8.63 -5.19 29.84
C SER A 143 8.61 -5.34 31.36
N ALA A 144 7.88 -6.35 31.85
CA ALA A 144 7.88 -6.72 33.26
C ALA A 144 8.59 -8.06 33.45
N GLY A 145 9.65 -8.09 34.22
CA GLY A 145 10.41 -9.30 34.49
C GLY A 145 11.05 -9.32 35.89
N GLY A 146 10.89 -10.43 36.61
CA GLY A 146 11.64 -10.80 37.80
C GLY A 146 12.61 -11.94 37.49
N ARG A 147 13.48 -12.32 38.47
CA ARG A 147 14.40 -13.46 38.31
C ARG A 147 13.66 -14.73 37.93
N GLY A 148 13.70 -15.08 36.62
CA GLY A 148 13.18 -16.34 36.10
C GLY A 148 12.05 -16.27 35.10
N ASN A 149 11.24 -15.17 35.03
CA ASN A 149 10.16 -15.00 34.05
C ASN A 149 10.09 -13.54 33.57
N SER A 150 10.27 -13.31 32.29
CA SER A 150 10.01 -12.02 31.66
C SER A 150 8.79 -12.15 30.74
N VAL A 151 7.79 -11.30 30.96
CA VAL A 151 6.68 -11.11 30.03
C VAL A 151 6.97 -9.82 29.26
N GLN A 152 7.19 -9.96 27.96
CA GLN A 152 7.39 -8.85 27.06
C GLN A 152 6.13 -8.69 26.21
N MET A 153 5.54 -7.51 26.26
CA MET A 153 4.38 -7.17 25.48
C MET A 153 4.74 -5.98 24.58
N ASN A 154 4.59 -6.16 23.26
CA ASN A 154 5.01 -5.23 22.21
C ASN A 154 6.53 -4.99 22.15
N HIS A 155 6.98 -4.05 21.29
CA HIS A 155 8.40 -3.75 21.08
C HIS A 155 8.87 -2.63 22.04
N PRO A 156 9.47 -2.95 23.21
CA PRO A 156 9.86 -1.94 24.20
C PRO A 156 11.03 -1.06 23.73
N THR A 157 11.74 -1.46 22.68
CA THR A 157 12.88 -0.75 22.09
C THR A 157 12.49 0.25 21.01
N THR A 158 11.18 0.36 20.71
CA THR A 158 10.62 1.36 19.77
C THR A 158 9.55 2.16 20.48
N ALA A 159 9.60 3.47 20.36
CA ALA A 159 8.65 4.39 20.95
C ALA A 159 8.21 5.46 19.93
N ARG A 160 7.08 6.10 20.19
CA ARG A 160 6.60 7.25 19.42
C ARG A 160 6.77 8.53 20.19
N LEU A 161 6.92 9.61 19.46
CA LEU A 161 6.92 10.98 19.97
C LEU A 161 5.90 11.78 19.15
N PRO A 162 4.62 11.76 19.56
CA PRO A 162 3.55 12.48 18.84
C PRO A 162 3.78 13.99 18.94
N GLY A 163 3.79 14.65 17.77
CA GLY A 163 3.98 16.09 17.67
C GLY A 163 5.31 16.64 18.20
N GLY A 164 6.27 15.76 18.53
CA GLY A 164 7.57 16.18 19.06
C GLY A 164 8.62 16.49 18.00
N GLY A 165 8.32 16.27 16.73
CA GLY A 165 9.09 16.79 15.62
C GLY A 165 8.56 18.15 15.18
N ILE A 166 9.44 19.06 14.77
CA ILE A 166 9.09 20.38 14.22
C ILE A 166 9.80 20.56 12.90
N VAL A 167 9.04 20.94 11.89
CA VAL A 167 9.58 21.25 10.55
C VAL A 167 10.39 22.55 10.61
N GLU A 168 11.63 22.50 10.15
CA GLU A 168 12.51 23.66 10.05
C GLU A 168 12.62 24.20 8.62
N ARG A 169 12.48 23.31 7.63
CA ARG A 169 12.55 23.64 6.21
C ARG A 169 11.47 22.87 5.45
N ASP A 170 10.79 23.54 4.54
CA ASP A 170 9.87 22.87 3.62
C ASP A 170 10.63 22.10 2.54
N ALA A 171 10.00 21.02 2.07
CA ALA A 171 10.44 20.24 0.90
C ALA A 171 9.42 20.39 -0.24
N ALA A 172 8.58 21.43 -0.21
CA ALA A 172 7.55 21.66 -1.19
C ALA A 172 8.15 22.06 -2.54
N ILE A 173 7.52 21.58 -3.61
CA ILE A 173 7.79 22.12 -4.94
C ILE A 173 7.27 23.55 -5.00
N ASP A 174 8.09 24.43 -5.55
CA ASP A 174 7.66 25.80 -5.81
C ASP A 174 6.70 25.81 -7.01
N LEU A 175 5.42 25.95 -6.69
CA LEU A 175 4.36 26.04 -7.69
C LEU A 175 4.36 27.36 -8.48
N SER A 176 5.11 28.38 -8.03
CA SER A 176 5.09 29.72 -8.60
C SER A 176 5.77 29.84 -9.97
N HIS A 177 6.64 28.90 -10.27
CA HIS A 177 7.44 28.90 -11.52
C HIS A 177 7.10 27.75 -12.49
N LEU A 178 6.04 26.99 -12.20
CA LEU A 178 5.64 25.88 -13.06
C LEU A 178 4.88 26.39 -14.30
N ASN A 179 5.39 26.04 -15.47
CA ASN A 179 4.70 26.23 -16.75
C ASN A 179 3.76 25.06 -17.07
N GLN A 180 4.00 23.95 -16.43
CA GLN A 180 3.31 22.68 -16.64
C GLN A 180 3.17 21.96 -15.29
N LEU A 181 2.03 21.36 -15.09
CA LEU A 181 1.73 20.48 -13.98
C LEU A 181 1.53 19.08 -14.52
N SER A 182 2.08 18.06 -13.88
CA SER A 182 1.86 16.67 -14.26
C SER A 182 1.07 15.94 -13.20
N LEU A 183 -0.02 15.30 -13.61
CA LEU A 183 -0.77 14.36 -12.79
C LEU A 183 -0.31 12.94 -13.07
N LEU A 184 -0.18 12.15 -12.03
CA LEU A 184 0.19 10.74 -12.11
C LEU A 184 -1.00 9.89 -11.68
N LEU A 185 -1.49 9.00 -12.55
CA LEU A 185 -2.48 7.99 -12.18
C LEU A 185 -1.88 7.03 -11.15
N ARG A 186 -2.62 6.71 -10.12
CA ARG A 186 -2.22 5.71 -9.12
C ARG A 186 -2.09 4.34 -9.76
N ASP A 187 -3.10 3.94 -10.54
CA ASP A 187 -3.11 2.72 -11.33
C ASP A 187 -2.89 3.05 -12.80
N PRO A 188 -1.80 2.57 -13.45
CA PRO A 188 -1.48 2.90 -14.84
C PRO A 188 -2.50 2.30 -15.80
N ASP A 189 -3.17 3.15 -16.59
CA ASP A 189 -4.09 2.73 -17.63
C ASP A 189 -4.17 3.78 -18.76
N PHE A 190 -3.85 3.37 -19.99
CA PHE A 190 -3.84 4.27 -21.14
C PHE A 190 -5.22 4.86 -21.47
N GLN A 191 -6.28 4.07 -21.27
CA GLN A 191 -7.64 4.54 -21.55
C GLN A 191 -8.05 5.61 -20.55
N THR A 192 -7.83 5.34 -19.25
CA THR A 192 -8.10 6.31 -18.17
C THR A 192 -7.26 7.57 -18.33
N ALA A 193 -5.97 7.45 -18.70
CA ALA A 193 -5.11 8.61 -18.95
C ALA A 193 -5.63 9.49 -20.10
N THR A 194 -6.05 8.87 -21.20
CA THR A 194 -6.58 9.57 -22.37
C THR A 194 -7.92 10.24 -22.06
N GLU A 195 -8.81 9.55 -21.34
CA GLU A 195 -10.11 10.09 -20.95
C GLU A 195 -9.95 11.24 -19.95
N ALA A 196 -9.05 11.10 -18.98
CA ALA A 196 -8.73 12.16 -18.04
C ALA A 196 -8.19 13.42 -18.76
N ALA A 197 -7.27 13.25 -19.72
CA ALA A 197 -6.77 14.36 -20.53
C ALA A 197 -7.92 15.05 -21.30
N ALA A 198 -8.83 14.28 -21.91
CA ALA A 198 -9.97 14.84 -22.64
C ALA A 198 -10.94 15.61 -21.74
N VAL A 199 -11.21 15.10 -20.51
CA VAL A 199 -12.07 15.79 -19.54
C VAL A 199 -11.42 17.09 -19.06
N ILE A 200 -10.10 17.10 -18.83
CA ILE A 200 -9.35 18.30 -18.46
C ILE A 200 -9.37 19.33 -19.61
N GLU A 201 -9.16 18.90 -20.85
CA GLU A 201 -9.25 19.78 -22.04
C GLU A 201 -10.65 20.38 -22.23
N ALA A 202 -11.70 19.64 -21.92
CA ALA A 202 -13.06 20.15 -21.97
C ALA A 202 -13.31 21.29 -20.98
N GLU A 203 -12.67 21.24 -19.80
CA GLU A 203 -12.81 22.27 -18.75
C GLU A 203 -11.85 23.46 -18.96
N LEU A 204 -10.57 23.19 -19.27
CA LEU A 204 -9.53 24.22 -19.34
C LEU A 204 -9.29 24.77 -20.76
N GLY A 205 -9.82 24.12 -21.80
CA GLY A 205 -9.64 24.46 -23.19
C GLY A 205 -8.77 23.49 -23.98
N LYS A 206 -8.91 23.49 -25.31
CA LYS A 206 -8.15 22.57 -26.18
C LYS A 206 -6.64 22.79 -26.07
N GLY A 207 -5.89 21.69 -25.97
CA GLY A 207 -4.43 21.70 -25.86
C GLY A 207 -3.91 21.99 -24.46
N SER A 208 -4.82 22.12 -23.46
CA SER A 208 -4.41 22.35 -22.07
C SER A 208 -3.94 21.09 -21.36
N ALA A 209 -4.30 19.89 -21.84
CA ALA A 209 -3.88 18.64 -21.25
C ALA A 209 -3.48 17.61 -22.30
N ARG A 210 -2.57 16.70 -21.92
CA ARG A 210 -2.12 15.62 -22.80
C ARG A 210 -1.71 14.41 -21.96
N ALA A 211 -2.24 13.23 -22.30
CA ALA A 211 -1.70 11.98 -21.81
C ALA A 211 -0.32 11.70 -22.45
N VAL A 212 0.72 11.56 -21.66
CA VAL A 212 2.08 11.28 -22.11
C VAL A 212 2.30 9.77 -22.19
N ASP A 213 1.82 9.06 -21.17
CA ASP A 213 1.88 7.62 -21.07
C ASP A 213 0.68 7.09 -20.25
N SER A 214 0.69 5.82 -19.87
CA SER A 214 -0.40 5.19 -19.10
C SER A 214 -0.57 5.76 -17.68
N ARG A 215 0.37 6.54 -17.19
CA ARG A 215 0.38 7.09 -15.83
C ARG A 215 0.39 8.61 -15.80
N ARG A 216 1.10 9.24 -16.75
CA ARG A 216 1.38 10.67 -16.72
C ARG A 216 0.46 11.47 -17.63
N ILE A 217 -0.15 12.50 -17.07
CA ILE A 217 -0.99 13.48 -17.77
C ILE A 217 -0.40 14.86 -17.51
N ASP A 218 0.07 15.51 -18.55
CA ASP A 218 0.62 16.86 -18.50
C ASP A 218 -0.48 17.90 -18.70
N ILE A 219 -0.48 18.93 -17.86
CA ILE A 219 -1.42 20.05 -17.91
C ILE A 219 -0.62 21.33 -18.10
N LEU A 220 -0.89 22.05 -19.17
CA LEU A 220 -0.30 23.36 -19.43
C LEU A 220 -1.02 24.45 -18.62
N LEU A 221 -0.25 25.23 -17.89
CA LEU A 221 -0.77 26.30 -17.06
C LEU A 221 -0.80 27.62 -17.85
N PRO A 222 -1.93 28.33 -17.85
CA PRO A 222 -2.06 29.58 -18.63
C PRO A 222 -1.24 30.73 -18.05
N THR A 223 -0.85 30.68 -16.80
CA THR A 223 -0.13 31.74 -16.09
C THR A 223 0.72 31.16 -14.95
N HIS A 224 1.82 31.80 -14.60
CA HIS A 224 2.77 31.39 -13.55
C HIS A 224 2.42 31.90 -12.14
N SER A 225 1.16 32.15 -11.84
CA SER A 225 0.75 32.59 -10.51
C SER A 225 0.37 31.40 -9.61
N PRO A 226 0.89 31.29 -8.38
CA PRO A 226 0.56 30.21 -7.46
C PRO A 226 -0.94 30.11 -7.17
N GLU A 227 -1.65 31.23 -7.15
CA GLU A 227 -3.10 31.27 -6.94
C GLU A 227 -3.84 30.64 -8.12
N VAL A 228 -3.38 30.88 -9.34
CA VAL A 228 -3.94 30.25 -10.55
C VAL A 228 -3.66 28.76 -10.55
N VAL A 229 -2.44 28.32 -10.19
CA VAL A 229 -2.08 26.89 -10.14
C VAL A 229 -2.97 26.15 -9.14
N SER A 230 -3.14 26.69 -7.93
CA SER A 230 -3.99 26.10 -6.89
C SER A 230 -5.45 26.05 -7.32
N GLY A 231 -5.94 27.10 -7.99
CA GLY A 231 -7.29 27.14 -8.53
C GLY A 231 -7.54 26.15 -9.66
N VAL A 232 -6.57 26.00 -10.57
CA VAL A 232 -6.62 25.00 -11.65
C VAL A 232 -6.60 23.59 -11.05
N LEU A 233 -5.71 23.32 -10.10
CA LEU A 233 -5.61 22.02 -9.46
C LEU A 233 -6.93 21.64 -8.77
N ALA A 234 -7.50 22.55 -7.98
CA ALA A 234 -8.79 22.33 -7.30
C ALA A 234 -9.94 22.05 -8.28
N LYS A 235 -9.95 22.68 -9.43
CA LYS A 235 -10.95 22.39 -10.49
C LYS A 235 -10.72 21.01 -11.09
N VAL A 236 -9.47 20.69 -11.47
CA VAL A 236 -9.09 19.44 -12.11
C VAL A 236 -9.35 18.25 -11.19
N GLU A 237 -9.01 18.33 -9.91
CA GLU A 237 -9.25 17.26 -8.93
C GLU A 237 -10.73 16.93 -8.76
N ASN A 238 -11.64 17.90 -8.98
CA ASN A 238 -13.08 17.70 -8.89
C ASN A 238 -13.72 17.16 -10.18
N LEU A 239 -12.99 17.09 -11.30
CA LEU A 239 -13.51 16.51 -12.54
C LEU A 239 -13.77 15.02 -12.35
N VAL A 240 -14.80 14.53 -13.03
CA VAL A 240 -15.23 13.13 -12.97
C VAL A 240 -14.77 12.40 -14.21
N VAL A 241 -14.06 11.32 -14.01
CA VAL A 241 -13.56 10.43 -15.07
C VAL A 241 -14.17 9.03 -14.92
N ALA A 242 -14.39 8.35 -16.04
CA ALA A 242 -14.83 6.97 -16.05
C ALA A 242 -13.61 6.04 -16.00
N VAL A 243 -13.46 5.28 -14.91
CA VAL A 243 -12.34 4.38 -14.67
C VAL A 243 -12.84 2.94 -14.72
N ARG A 244 -12.05 2.05 -15.31
CA ARG A 244 -12.27 0.60 -15.20
C ARG A 244 -11.70 0.14 -13.85
N PRO A 245 -12.54 -0.39 -12.94
CA PRO A 245 -12.00 -0.96 -11.71
C PRO A 245 -11.13 -2.16 -12.07
N GLN A 246 -9.88 -2.17 -11.62
CA GLN A 246 -9.06 -3.35 -11.71
C GLN A 246 -9.63 -4.42 -10.77
N ALA A 247 -9.85 -5.61 -11.30
CA ALA A 247 -10.25 -6.75 -10.50
C ALA A 247 -9.06 -7.13 -9.61
N LYS A 248 -9.20 -7.00 -8.28
CA LYS A 248 -8.16 -7.35 -7.31
C LYS A 248 -8.69 -8.34 -6.29
N VAL A 249 -7.84 -9.30 -5.95
CA VAL A 249 -8.03 -10.22 -4.83
C VAL A 249 -6.90 -9.97 -3.84
N ILE A 250 -7.23 -9.51 -2.65
CA ILE A 250 -6.27 -9.24 -1.58
C ILE A 250 -6.41 -10.34 -0.53
N VAL A 251 -5.32 -11.01 -0.20
CA VAL A 251 -5.29 -12.10 0.77
C VAL A 251 -4.31 -11.78 1.88
N ASN A 252 -4.81 -11.79 3.12
CA ASN A 252 -3.94 -11.71 4.30
C ASN A 252 -3.61 -13.12 4.78
N GLU A 253 -2.36 -13.55 4.57
CA GLU A 253 -1.92 -14.91 4.92
C GLU A 253 -1.98 -15.16 6.43
N ARG A 254 -1.71 -14.14 7.24
CA ARG A 254 -1.66 -14.26 8.72
C ARG A 254 -3.04 -14.41 9.35
N THR A 255 -4.05 -13.72 8.81
CA THR A 255 -5.42 -13.72 9.36
C THR A 255 -6.37 -14.62 8.58
N GLY A 256 -5.99 -15.06 7.38
CA GLY A 256 -6.86 -15.79 6.46
C GLY A 256 -7.97 -14.93 5.86
N THR A 257 -7.88 -13.60 5.98
CA THR A 257 -8.89 -12.69 5.44
C THR A 257 -8.67 -12.53 3.94
N ILE A 258 -9.75 -12.71 3.16
CA ILE A 258 -9.75 -12.53 1.72
C ILE A 258 -10.71 -11.39 1.39
N VAL A 259 -10.22 -10.39 0.66
CA VAL A 259 -11.00 -9.25 0.18
C VAL A 259 -10.98 -9.27 -1.33
N MET A 260 -12.14 -9.23 -1.95
CA MET A 260 -12.29 -9.23 -3.40
C MET A 260 -13.04 -8.00 -3.87
N GLY A 261 -12.63 -7.45 -5.01
CA GLY A 261 -13.41 -6.49 -5.77
C GLY A 261 -14.62 -7.17 -6.44
N GLN A 262 -15.46 -6.40 -7.09
CA GLN A 262 -16.63 -6.92 -7.80
C GLN A 262 -16.21 -7.92 -8.90
N GLU A 263 -16.92 -9.07 -8.96
CA GLU A 263 -16.95 -10.06 -10.05
C GLU A 263 -15.57 -10.44 -10.64
N VAL A 264 -14.70 -11.02 -9.82
CA VAL A 264 -13.50 -11.69 -10.31
C VAL A 264 -13.91 -13.06 -10.87
N SER A 265 -13.77 -13.26 -12.18
CA SER A 265 -14.10 -14.52 -12.86
C SER A 265 -12.88 -15.42 -13.02
N LEU A 266 -13.16 -16.73 -13.07
CA LEU A 266 -12.17 -17.78 -13.28
C LEU A 266 -12.27 -18.31 -14.71
N GLY A 267 -11.13 -18.43 -15.37
CA GLY A 267 -10.99 -19.18 -16.62
C GLY A 267 -10.96 -20.69 -16.40
N ALA A 268 -11.11 -21.46 -17.48
CA ALA A 268 -10.98 -22.91 -17.43
C ALA A 268 -9.61 -23.34 -16.90
N CYS A 269 -9.58 -24.13 -15.83
CA CYS A 269 -8.34 -24.65 -15.25
C CYS A 269 -8.59 -25.93 -14.45
N SER A 270 -7.52 -26.70 -14.24
CA SER A 270 -7.54 -27.87 -13.37
C SER A 270 -6.34 -27.81 -12.43
N ILE A 271 -6.59 -27.84 -11.13
CA ILE A 271 -5.59 -27.72 -10.10
C ILE A 271 -5.69 -28.90 -9.14
N LEU A 272 -4.55 -29.49 -8.84
CA LEU A 272 -4.41 -30.51 -7.83
C LEU A 272 -3.46 -29.99 -6.74
N HIS A 273 -3.97 -29.83 -5.53
CA HIS A 273 -3.19 -29.37 -4.37
C HIS A 273 -3.34 -30.36 -3.21
N GLY A 274 -2.30 -31.15 -2.94
CA GLY A 274 -2.35 -32.21 -1.94
C GLY A 274 -3.46 -33.24 -2.26
N ASN A 275 -4.47 -33.34 -1.40
CA ASN A 275 -5.66 -34.17 -1.59
C ASN A 275 -6.87 -33.38 -2.12
N LEU A 276 -6.70 -32.10 -2.46
CA LEU A 276 -7.73 -31.22 -3.01
C LEU A 276 -7.58 -31.14 -4.53
N SER A 277 -8.67 -31.35 -5.27
CA SER A 277 -8.72 -31.21 -6.72
C SER A 277 -9.78 -30.18 -7.10
N VAL A 278 -9.39 -29.14 -7.84
CA VAL A 278 -10.26 -28.11 -8.39
C VAL A 278 -10.24 -28.20 -9.91
N VAL A 279 -11.40 -28.34 -10.53
CA VAL A 279 -11.54 -28.37 -11.98
C VAL A 279 -12.59 -27.36 -12.41
N VAL A 280 -12.20 -26.42 -13.27
CA VAL A 280 -13.09 -25.46 -13.92
C VAL A 280 -13.24 -25.87 -15.39
N THR A 281 -14.43 -26.27 -15.79
CA THR A 281 -14.70 -26.79 -17.15
C THR A 281 -15.79 -26.00 -17.86
N THR A 282 -15.64 -25.90 -19.17
CA THR A 282 -16.65 -25.34 -20.07
C THR A 282 -17.46 -26.49 -20.69
N GLU A 283 -18.77 -26.56 -20.40
CA GLU A 283 -19.67 -27.48 -21.10
C GLU A 283 -20.63 -26.70 -22.01
N PHE A 284 -20.61 -27.02 -23.28
CA PHE A 284 -21.58 -26.52 -24.26
C PHE A 284 -22.67 -27.57 -24.51
N LYS A 285 -23.91 -27.29 -24.14
CA LYS A 285 -25.05 -28.11 -24.54
C LYS A 285 -25.75 -27.45 -25.72
N VAL A 286 -25.76 -28.14 -26.84
CA VAL A 286 -26.53 -27.73 -28.02
C VAL A 286 -27.95 -28.27 -27.86
N SER A 287 -28.92 -27.38 -27.67
CA SER A 287 -30.34 -27.73 -27.74
C SER A 287 -30.75 -27.77 -29.20
N GLN A 288 -30.95 -29.00 -29.75
CA GLN A 288 -31.49 -29.17 -31.10
C GLN A 288 -33.02 -29.24 -31.03
N PRO A 289 -33.73 -28.49 -31.89
CA PRO A 289 -35.17 -28.62 -32.04
C PRO A 289 -35.51 -30.04 -32.55
N LEU A 290 -36.64 -30.57 -32.15
CA LEU A 290 -37.17 -31.85 -32.67
C LEU A 290 -37.33 -31.75 -34.18
N PRO A 291 -37.13 -32.86 -34.95
CA PRO A 291 -37.35 -32.88 -36.38
C PRO A 291 -38.77 -32.37 -36.69
N TYR A 292 -38.89 -31.44 -37.69
CA TYR A 292 -40.12 -30.76 -38.09
C TYR A 292 -40.62 -29.61 -37.22
N SER A 293 -39.89 -29.08 -36.24
CA SER A 293 -40.24 -27.85 -35.55
C SER A 293 -39.53 -26.63 -36.19
N GLN A 294 -40.24 -25.47 -36.28
CA GLN A 294 -39.67 -24.23 -36.81
C GLN A 294 -38.85 -23.44 -35.77
N GLY A 295 -38.13 -24.14 -34.88
CA GLY A 295 -37.31 -23.54 -33.83
C GLY A 295 -35.87 -23.28 -34.32
N GLN A 296 -35.24 -22.21 -33.82
CA GLN A 296 -33.82 -21.92 -34.02
C GLN A 296 -32.98 -22.66 -32.98
N THR A 297 -31.84 -23.22 -33.43
CA THR A 297 -30.85 -23.85 -32.52
C THR A 297 -30.27 -22.79 -31.59
N GLN A 298 -30.50 -22.94 -30.30
CA GLN A 298 -29.94 -22.06 -29.28
C GLN A 298 -28.97 -22.89 -28.43
N VAL A 299 -27.72 -22.41 -28.33
CA VAL A 299 -26.70 -23.02 -27.49
C VAL A 299 -26.92 -22.47 -26.05
N VAL A 300 -27.33 -23.34 -25.15
CA VAL A 300 -27.51 -23.02 -23.73
C VAL A 300 -26.48 -23.82 -22.93
N PRO A 301 -25.63 -23.20 -22.17
CA PRO A 301 -24.73 -23.90 -21.26
C PRO A 301 -25.54 -24.60 -20.17
N GLN A 302 -25.43 -25.92 -20.06
CA GLN A 302 -26.03 -26.72 -19.00
C GLN A 302 -25.00 -27.62 -18.34
N THR A 303 -25.05 -27.70 -17.03
CA THR A 303 -24.13 -28.50 -16.20
C THR A 303 -24.73 -29.86 -15.90
N THR A 304 -23.95 -30.90 -16.05
CA THR A 304 -24.26 -32.22 -15.53
C THR A 304 -23.19 -32.64 -14.53
N VAL A 305 -23.60 -32.87 -13.28
CA VAL A 305 -22.75 -33.43 -12.23
C VAL A 305 -22.66 -34.92 -12.42
N LYS A 306 -21.48 -35.47 -12.78
CA LYS A 306 -21.18 -36.91 -12.65
C LYS A 306 -20.28 -37.06 -11.42
N ALA A 307 -20.80 -37.65 -10.35
CA ALA A 307 -19.99 -38.13 -9.25
C ALA A 307 -19.28 -39.44 -9.66
N THR A 308 -17.96 -39.41 -9.65
CA THR A 308 -17.14 -40.63 -9.69
C THR A 308 -16.32 -40.64 -8.39
N GLU A 309 -16.50 -41.71 -7.62
CA GLU A 309 -15.83 -41.89 -6.34
C GLU A 309 -14.30 -41.93 -6.48
N SER A 310 -13.62 -40.97 -5.87
CA SER A 310 -12.22 -41.07 -5.48
C SER A 310 -12.07 -40.24 -4.16
N PRO A 311 -11.22 -40.65 -3.23
CA PRO A 311 -11.12 -40.07 -1.91
C PRO A 311 -10.39 -38.70 -1.87
N ALA A 312 -10.30 -38.03 -2.99
CA ALA A 312 -9.84 -36.62 -3.05
C ALA A 312 -11.05 -35.71 -3.05
N HIS A 313 -11.04 -34.71 -2.19
CA HIS A 313 -12.05 -33.65 -2.18
C HIS A 313 -11.96 -32.90 -3.51
N ARG A 314 -12.91 -33.11 -4.41
CA ARG A 314 -12.94 -32.52 -5.74
C ARG A 314 -14.00 -31.42 -5.81
N ILE A 315 -13.61 -30.24 -6.28
CA ILE A 315 -14.50 -29.14 -6.59
C ILE A 315 -14.55 -28.99 -8.12
N GLU A 316 -15.75 -29.02 -8.67
CA GLU A 316 -16.01 -28.73 -10.08
C GLU A 316 -16.75 -27.40 -10.19
N LEU A 317 -16.11 -26.43 -10.85
CA LEU A 317 -16.66 -25.11 -11.13
C LEU A 317 -16.86 -24.95 -12.64
N ARG A 318 -17.79 -24.07 -13.02
CA ARG A 318 -18.00 -23.69 -14.43
C ARG A 318 -17.02 -22.61 -14.83
N GLU A 319 -16.69 -22.53 -16.12
CA GLU A 319 -16.01 -21.37 -16.66
C GLU A 319 -16.85 -20.10 -16.42
N GLY A 320 -16.21 -19.02 -15.95
CA GLY A 320 -16.90 -17.82 -15.51
C GLY A 320 -17.46 -17.90 -14.10
N ALA A 321 -17.17 -18.99 -13.33
CA ALA A 321 -17.42 -19.00 -11.88
C ALA A 321 -16.64 -17.88 -11.21
N SER A 322 -17.21 -17.32 -10.16
CA SER A 322 -16.52 -16.30 -9.39
C SER A 322 -15.44 -16.90 -8.47
N VAL A 323 -14.45 -16.10 -8.11
CA VAL A 323 -13.48 -16.50 -7.06
C VAL A 323 -14.20 -16.77 -5.74
N ASP A 324 -15.31 -16.11 -5.49
CA ASP A 324 -16.18 -16.32 -4.31
C ASP A 324 -16.72 -17.77 -4.29
N ASP A 325 -17.21 -18.27 -5.42
CA ASP A 325 -17.67 -19.65 -5.55
C ASP A 325 -16.56 -20.65 -5.28
N LEU A 326 -15.33 -20.37 -5.76
CA LEU A 326 -14.16 -21.19 -5.48
C LEU A 326 -13.83 -21.21 -3.99
N ILE A 327 -13.77 -20.03 -3.35
CA ILE A 327 -13.45 -19.92 -1.92
C ILE A 327 -14.49 -20.62 -1.07
N ASN A 328 -15.78 -20.39 -1.35
CA ASN A 328 -16.87 -21.05 -0.65
C ASN A 328 -16.82 -22.58 -0.80
N GLY A 329 -16.51 -23.05 -2.01
CA GLY A 329 -16.31 -24.47 -2.26
C GLY A 329 -15.14 -25.05 -1.49
N LEU A 330 -13.99 -24.36 -1.46
CA LEU A 330 -12.80 -24.77 -0.71
C LEU A 330 -13.06 -24.79 0.80
N GLN A 331 -13.76 -23.80 1.33
CA GLN A 331 -14.14 -23.74 2.74
C GLN A 331 -15.11 -24.87 3.11
N ALA A 332 -16.05 -25.19 2.23
CA ALA A 332 -17.03 -26.28 2.46
C ALA A 332 -16.37 -27.64 2.59
N ILE A 333 -15.23 -27.88 1.94
CA ILE A 333 -14.43 -29.12 2.04
C ILE A 333 -13.35 -29.05 3.12
N GLY A 334 -13.29 -27.96 3.91
CA GLY A 334 -12.38 -27.82 5.04
C GLY A 334 -10.94 -27.39 4.66
N ALA A 335 -10.76 -26.74 3.51
CA ALA A 335 -9.45 -26.17 3.14
C ALA A 335 -9.00 -25.10 4.15
N THR A 336 -7.72 -25.11 4.49
CA THR A 336 -7.14 -24.09 5.37
C THR A 336 -6.91 -22.78 4.60
N PRO A 337 -6.78 -21.63 5.29
CA PRO A 337 -6.44 -20.37 4.63
C PRO A 337 -5.17 -20.45 3.76
N ARG A 338 -4.18 -21.22 4.20
CA ARG A 338 -2.95 -21.46 3.42
C ARG A 338 -3.20 -22.23 2.13
N ASP A 339 -4.06 -23.26 2.18
CA ASP A 339 -4.41 -24.03 0.99
C ASP A 339 -5.16 -23.13 -0.03
N ILE A 340 -6.05 -22.24 0.46
CA ILE A 340 -6.77 -21.28 -0.37
C ILE A 340 -5.79 -20.32 -1.06
N VAL A 341 -4.81 -19.78 -0.32
CA VAL A 341 -3.77 -18.90 -0.89
C VAL A 341 -3.00 -19.65 -1.97
N ALA A 342 -2.49 -20.85 -1.68
CA ALA A 342 -1.70 -21.65 -2.63
C ALA A 342 -2.50 -22.01 -3.89
N ILE A 343 -3.79 -22.30 -3.76
CA ILE A 343 -4.67 -22.57 -4.89
C ILE A 343 -4.89 -21.30 -5.72
N LEU A 344 -5.15 -20.14 -5.10
CA LEU A 344 -5.31 -18.88 -5.81
C LEU A 344 -4.02 -18.47 -6.56
N GLU A 345 -2.85 -18.70 -5.97
CA GLU A 345 -1.56 -18.50 -6.64
C GLU A 345 -1.40 -19.44 -7.85
N ALA A 346 -1.79 -20.71 -7.71
CA ALA A 346 -1.75 -21.67 -8.81
C ALA A 346 -2.72 -21.28 -9.93
N VAL A 347 -3.94 -20.83 -9.61
CA VAL A 347 -4.93 -20.32 -10.58
C VAL A 347 -4.37 -19.11 -11.33
N ARG A 348 -3.72 -18.19 -10.61
CA ARG A 348 -3.06 -17.01 -11.19
C ARG A 348 -1.91 -17.43 -12.10
N ALA A 349 -1.04 -18.35 -11.64
CA ALA A 349 0.09 -18.84 -12.42
C ALA A 349 -0.34 -19.59 -13.70
N ALA A 350 -1.48 -20.26 -13.65
CA ALA A 350 -2.10 -20.89 -14.82
C ALA A 350 -2.77 -19.89 -15.77
N GLY A 351 -2.83 -18.59 -15.43
CA GLY A 351 -3.51 -17.56 -16.23
C GLY A 351 -5.04 -17.64 -16.18
N ALA A 352 -5.60 -18.42 -15.27
CA ALA A 352 -7.04 -18.61 -15.14
C ALA A 352 -7.71 -17.60 -14.17
N LEU A 353 -6.95 -16.80 -13.44
CA LEU A 353 -7.46 -15.72 -12.59
C LEU A 353 -7.47 -14.41 -13.39
N GLN A 354 -8.64 -13.86 -13.66
CA GLN A 354 -8.80 -12.59 -14.35
C GLN A 354 -8.75 -11.41 -13.36
N ALA A 355 -7.76 -11.42 -12.45
CA ALA A 355 -7.56 -10.39 -11.44
C ALA A 355 -6.10 -10.35 -10.99
N GLU A 356 -5.71 -9.21 -10.42
CA GLU A 356 -4.46 -9.08 -9.69
C GLU A 356 -4.60 -9.73 -8.31
N LEU A 357 -3.67 -10.61 -7.96
CA LEU A 357 -3.59 -11.23 -6.63
C LEU A 357 -2.50 -10.52 -5.82
N GLU A 358 -2.89 -9.90 -4.71
CA GLU A 358 -2.01 -9.24 -3.75
C GLU A 358 -2.06 -9.99 -2.40
N ILE A 359 -0.90 -10.35 -1.86
CA ILE A 359 -0.76 -11.05 -0.57
C ILE A 359 -0.15 -10.09 0.42
N ILE A 360 -0.79 -9.93 1.60
CA ILE A 360 -0.40 -8.99 2.66
C ILE A 360 -0.27 -9.66 4.03
#